data_0948bc4d064db8212a7ae7999258310b
#
_entry.id   0948bc4d064db8212a7ae7999258310b
#
_cell.length_a   1.000
_cell.length_b   1.000
_cell.length_c   1.000
_cell.angle_alpha   90.00
_cell.angle_beta   90.00
_cell.angle_gamma   90.00
#
_symmetry.space_group_name_H-M   'P 1'
#
loop_
_entity.id
_entity.type
_entity.pdbx_description
1 polymer ?
#
loop_
_entity_poly.entity_id
_entity_poly.type
_entity_poly.pdbx_seq_one_letter_code
_entity_poly.pdbx_strand_id
1 'polypeptide(L)'
;MMTKILSIVAGLTTASLPAQCLFQSVTTQSIGPSCNFGSTGFCAIVSMPSTLTTTLDTANCKLIVQVNQFEGCGASVPLRLLVLGTQPVSVSLPEFGPGCTLHVAPMILLAATTGPFSLDLPPGVPALAFFEQGAALSHFPFTTPDVLTFTDGLAVSLQ
;
A
#
# COMPACT_ATOMS: atom_id res chain seq x y z
N MET A 1 -56.42 -41.69 -25.84
CA MET A 1 -55.59 -40.61 -26.43
C MET A 1 -55.03 -39.77 -25.27
N MET A 2 -53.76 -39.97 -24.87
CA MET A 2 -53.11 -39.24 -23.76
C MET A 2 -52.11 -38.26 -24.36
N THR A 3 -52.42 -36.97 -24.28
CA THR A 3 -51.57 -35.89 -24.76
C THR A 3 -50.50 -35.58 -23.69
N LYS A 4 -49.23 -35.89 -23.98
CA LYS A 4 -48.09 -35.50 -23.13
C LYS A 4 -47.74 -34.05 -23.36
N ILE A 5 -47.93 -33.22 -22.38
CA ILE A 5 -47.43 -31.84 -22.37
C ILE A 5 -45.97 -31.86 -21.94
N LEU A 6 -45.07 -31.50 -22.87
CA LEU A 6 -43.63 -31.36 -22.63
C LEU A 6 -43.36 -29.94 -22.13
N SER A 7 -43.15 -29.80 -20.84
CA SER A 7 -42.73 -28.53 -20.24
C SER A 7 -41.22 -28.31 -20.46
N ILE A 8 -40.86 -27.39 -21.35
CA ILE A 8 -39.48 -26.92 -21.52
C ILE A 8 -39.25 -25.86 -20.48
N VAL A 9 -38.51 -26.20 -19.42
CA VAL A 9 -37.96 -25.21 -18.47
C VAL A 9 -36.68 -24.65 -19.09
N ALA A 10 -36.79 -23.48 -19.70
CA ALA A 10 -35.63 -22.71 -20.13
C ALA A 10 -34.92 -22.17 -18.89
N GLY A 11 -33.82 -22.82 -18.46
CA GLY A 11 -32.96 -22.34 -17.45
C GLY A 11 -32.22 -21.07 -17.92
N LEU A 12 -32.68 -19.91 -17.50
CA LEU A 12 -31.90 -18.66 -17.61
C LEU A 12 -30.69 -18.77 -16.67
N THR A 13 -29.56 -19.22 -17.20
CA THR A 13 -28.28 -19.01 -16.55
C THR A 13 -27.94 -17.53 -16.69
N THR A 14 -28.19 -16.75 -15.64
CA THR A 14 -27.63 -15.39 -15.54
C THR A 14 -26.12 -15.55 -15.42
N ALA A 15 -25.41 -15.45 -16.53
CA ALA A 15 -23.98 -15.26 -16.51
C ALA A 15 -23.72 -13.93 -15.77
N SER A 16 -23.26 -13.98 -14.53
CA SER A 16 -22.75 -12.83 -13.84
C SER A 16 -21.54 -12.34 -14.63
N LEU A 17 -21.69 -11.23 -15.34
CA LEU A 17 -20.56 -10.55 -15.96
C LEU A 17 -19.52 -10.30 -14.84
N PRO A 18 -18.26 -10.64 -15.05
CA PRO A 18 -17.22 -10.29 -14.07
C PRO A 18 -17.29 -8.77 -13.86
N ALA A 19 -17.30 -8.36 -12.60
CA ALA A 19 -17.30 -6.96 -12.24
C ALA A 19 -16.05 -6.31 -12.88
N GLN A 20 -16.29 -5.49 -13.90
CA GLN A 20 -15.19 -4.84 -14.62
C GLN A 20 -14.52 -3.82 -13.70
N CYS A 21 -13.21 -3.80 -13.71
CA CYS A 21 -12.45 -2.74 -13.10
C CYS A 21 -12.71 -1.44 -13.86
N LEU A 22 -13.25 -0.44 -13.19
CA LEU A 22 -13.55 0.85 -13.81
C LEU A 22 -12.35 1.80 -13.77
N PHE A 23 -11.35 1.50 -12.92
CA PHE A 23 -10.16 2.32 -12.81
C PHE A 23 -9.22 2.10 -13.99
N GLN A 24 -8.80 3.18 -14.63
CA GLN A 24 -7.91 3.19 -15.78
C GLN A 24 -6.52 3.73 -15.45
N SER A 25 -6.42 4.52 -14.39
CA SER A 25 -5.17 5.17 -14.00
C SER A 25 -5.07 5.36 -12.49
N VAL A 26 -3.84 5.44 -12.01
CA VAL A 26 -3.50 5.87 -10.65
C VAL A 26 -2.57 7.07 -10.75
N THR A 27 -2.86 8.11 -9.98
CA THR A 27 -1.97 9.26 -9.80
C THR A 27 -1.63 9.40 -8.33
N THR A 28 -0.38 9.76 -8.04
CA THR A 28 0.11 9.98 -6.69
C THR A 28 0.73 11.35 -6.56
N GLN A 29 0.50 12.02 -5.43
CA GLN A 29 1.10 13.30 -5.09
C GLN A 29 1.66 13.23 -3.68
N SER A 30 2.93 13.61 -3.49
CA SER A 30 3.54 13.67 -2.16
C SER A 30 2.85 14.76 -1.30
N ILE A 31 2.53 14.39 -0.06
CA ILE A 31 1.93 15.29 0.95
C ILE A 31 2.89 15.58 2.11
N GLY A 32 4.05 14.95 2.11
CA GLY A 32 5.08 15.18 3.11
C GLY A 32 6.29 14.27 2.93
N PRO A 33 7.45 14.67 3.43
CA PRO A 33 8.69 13.94 3.21
C PRO A 33 8.77 12.63 3.99
N SER A 34 9.56 11.69 3.49
CA SER A 34 10.01 10.52 4.23
C SER A 34 10.91 10.94 5.40
N CYS A 35 10.96 10.11 6.44
CA CYS A 35 11.96 10.29 7.47
C CYS A 35 13.09 9.26 7.32
N ASN A 36 14.30 9.77 7.41
CA ASN A 36 15.52 8.97 7.36
C ASN A 36 16.15 8.90 8.73
N PHE A 37 16.33 7.70 9.22
CA PHE A 37 17.20 7.50 10.35
C PHE A 37 18.65 7.43 9.84
N GLY A 38 19.42 8.47 10.12
CA GLY A 38 20.85 8.46 9.86
C GLY A 38 21.53 7.44 10.77
N SER A 39 21.92 6.27 10.26
CA SER A 39 22.76 5.37 11.04
C SER A 39 24.17 5.96 11.15
N THR A 40 24.66 6.14 12.37
CA THR A 40 26.06 6.49 12.63
C THR A 40 26.85 5.18 12.72
N GLY A 41 27.52 4.78 11.64
CA GLY A 41 28.30 3.54 11.63
C GLY A 41 28.94 3.29 10.27
N PHE A 42 29.56 2.13 10.10
CA PHE A 42 30.28 1.74 8.88
C PHE A 42 29.38 1.74 7.63
N CYS A 43 28.06 1.67 7.81
CA CYS A 43 27.03 1.78 6.78
C CYS A 43 26.39 3.16 6.71
N ALA A 44 26.92 4.16 7.40
CA ALA A 44 26.36 5.53 7.51
C ALA A 44 26.34 6.33 6.20
N ILE A 45 26.88 5.78 5.12
CA ILE A 45 27.05 6.50 3.85
C ILE A 45 25.77 6.52 3.01
N VAL A 46 24.75 5.76 3.38
CA VAL A 46 23.55 5.65 2.53
C VAL A 46 22.29 5.83 3.38
N SER A 47 21.98 7.07 3.72
CA SER A 47 20.62 7.42 4.13
C SER A 47 19.73 7.42 2.89
N MET A 48 19.38 6.22 2.38
CA MET A 48 18.38 6.16 1.33
C MET A 48 17.00 6.30 1.96
N PRO A 49 16.22 7.27 1.49
CA PRO A 49 14.85 7.42 1.96
C PRO A 49 14.05 6.15 1.62
N SER A 50 13.25 5.69 2.56
CA SER A 50 12.19 4.75 2.26
C SER A 50 11.23 5.40 1.27
N THR A 51 10.85 4.69 0.23
CA THR A 51 9.94 5.21 -0.78
C THR A 51 8.70 4.35 -0.90
N LEU A 52 7.60 4.96 -1.30
CA LEU A 52 6.36 4.29 -1.59
C LEU A 52 6.11 4.32 -3.10
N THR A 53 5.78 3.17 -3.66
CA THR A 53 5.43 3.06 -5.07
C THR A 53 4.07 2.42 -5.20
N THR A 54 3.16 3.09 -5.90
CA THR A 54 1.79 2.64 -6.07
C THR A 54 1.49 2.44 -7.55
N THR A 55 1.00 1.26 -7.91
CA THR A 55 0.66 0.88 -9.28
C THR A 55 -0.71 0.24 -9.34
N LEU A 56 -1.39 0.40 -10.46
CA LEU A 56 -2.70 -0.18 -10.72
C LEU A 56 -2.58 -1.40 -11.62
N ASP A 57 -3.03 -2.55 -11.14
CA ASP A 57 -3.25 -3.76 -11.94
C ASP A 57 -4.70 -3.76 -12.45
N THR A 58 -4.90 -3.23 -13.63
CA THR A 58 -6.23 -3.12 -14.26
C THR A 58 -6.82 -4.47 -14.62
N ALA A 59 -5.98 -5.48 -14.90
CA ALA A 59 -6.42 -6.82 -15.28
C ALA A 59 -7.09 -7.55 -14.11
N ASN A 60 -6.58 -7.35 -12.89
CA ASN A 60 -7.07 -7.99 -11.68
C ASN A 60 -7.85 -7.04 -10.76
N CYS A 61 -8.00 -5.77 -11.16
CA CYS A 61 -8.59 -4.69 -10.38
C CYS A 61 -7.99 -4.56 -8.98
N LYS A 62 -6.67 -4.47 -8.94
CA LYS A 62 -5.91 -4.38 -7.69
C LYS A 62 -5.01 -3.17 -7.68
N LEU A 63 -4.89 -2.57 -6.53
CA LEU A 63 -3.84 -1.60 -6.24
C LEU A 63 -2.66 -2.34 -5.61
N ILE A 64 -1.49 -2.18 -6.20
CA ILE A 64 -0.24 -2.77 -5.73
C ILE A 64 0.60 -1.67 -5.11
N VAL A 65 0.86 -1.76 -3.82
CA VAL A 65 1.63 -0.77 -3.06
C VAL A 65 2.91 -1.42 -2.54
N GLN A 66 4.04 -0.88 -2.96
CA GLN A 66 5.36 -1.35 -2.56
C GLN A 66 6.02 -0.36 -1.62
N VAL A 67 6.33 -0.81 -0.41
CA VAL A 67 7.20 -0.08 0.53
C VAL A 67 8.64 -0.50 0.24
N ASN A 68 9.40 0.41 -0.36
CA ASN A 68 10.79 0.18 -0.71
C ASN A 68 11.70 0.70 0.42
N GLN A 69 12.57 -0.16 0.87
CA GLN A 69 13.60 0.14 1.88
C GLN A 69 14.94 -0.36 1.37
N PHE A 70 15.99 0.37 1.72
CA PHE A 70 17.34 -0.06 1.42
C PHE A 70 17.70 -1.31 2.26
N GLU A 71 18.09 -2.38 1.58
CA GLU A 71 18.49 -3.66 2.19
C GLU A 71 20.02 -3.88 2.10
N GLY A 72 20.82 -2.81 2.06
CA GLY A 72 22.28 -2.89 2.02
C GLY A 72 22.90 -3.15 3.37
N CYS A 73 24.22 -3.44 3.37
CA CYS A 73 25.03 -3.66 4.58
C CYS A 73 24.54 -4.80 5.49
N GLY A 74 23.89 -5.81 4.93
CA GLY A 74 23.33 -6.94 5.69
C GLY A 74 22.05 -6.58 6.47
N ALA A 75 21.46 -5.41 6.21
CA ALA A 75 20.17 -5.07 6.77
C ALA A 75 19.10 -6.03 6.24
N SER A 76 18.17 -6.39 7.10
CA SER A 76 16.93 -7.08 6.74
C SER A 76 15.73 -6.22 7.10
N VAL A 77 14.63 -6.40 6.37
CA VAL A 77 13.36 -5.70 6.63
C VAL A 77 12.32 -6.72 7.04
N PRO A 78 12.28 -7.10 8.33
CA PRO A 78 11.39 -8.14 8.82
C PRO A 78 9.91 -7.74 8.81
N LEU A 79 9.62 -6.45 8.75
CA LEU A 79 8.26 -5.95 8.78
C LEU A 79 8.11 -4.69 7.93
N ARG A 80 7.08 -4.69 7.09
CA ARG A 80 6.59 -3.52 6.36
C ARG A 80 5.18 -3.20 6.82
N LEU A 81 4.86 -1.93 6.94
CA LEU A 81 3.55 -1.43 7.32
C LEU A 81 3.04 -0.51 6.21
N LEU A 82 1.74 -0.55 5.97
CA LEU A 82 1.04 0.38 5.11
C LEU A 82 -0.13 0.99 5.88
N VAL A 83 -0.12 2.30 6.00
CA VAL A 83 -1.17 3.10 6.62
C VAL A 83 -2.03 3.68 5.50
N LEU A 84 -3.33 3.48 5.57
CA LEU A 84 -4.32 4.06 4.67
C LEU A 84 -5.29 4.94 5.45
N GLY A 85 -5.69 6.06 4.88
CA GLY A 85 -6.63 6.96 5.50
C GLY A 85 -7.33 7.88 4.50
N THR A 86 -8.31 8.62 4.98
CA THR A 86 -9.09 9.57 4.17
C THR A 86 -8.72 11.04 4.44
N GLN A 87 -7.80 11.28 5.37
CA GLN A 87 -7.37 12.63 5.73
C GLN A 87 -5.85 12.70 5.86
N PRO A 88 -5.22 13.77 5.33
CA PRO A 88 -3.84 14.06 5.62
C PRO A 88 -3.72 14.64 7.04
N VAL A 89 -2.63 14.31 7.71
CA VAL A 89 -2.25 14.86 9.02
C VAL A 89 -0.78 15.24 9.02
N SER A 90 -0.32 15.87 10.08
CA SER A 90 1.10 16.13 10.30
C SER A 90 1.39 15.95 11.78
N VAL A 91 1.70 14.71 12.17
CA VAL A 91 2.01 14.35 13.56
C VAL A 91 3.49 14.02 13.65
N SER A 92 4.24 14.84 14.36
CA SER A 92 5.66 14.60 14.60
C SER A 92 5.85 13.35 15.48
N LEU A 93 6.80 12.52 15.10
CA LEU A 93 7.15 11.26 15.76
C LEU A 93 8.64 11.27 16.17
N PRO A 94 9.05 12.14 17.09
CA PRO A 94 10.46 12.33 17.43
C PRO A 94 11.14 11.09 18.02
N GLU A 95 10.38 10.17 18.59
CA GLU A 95 10.84 8.88 19.10
C GLU A 95 11.39 7.94 18.00
N PHE A 96 10.99 8.15 16.74
CA PHE A 96 11.48 7.38 15.60
C PHE A 96 12.59 8.10 14.82
N GLY A 97 12.98 9.28 15.28
CA GLY A 97 14.08 10.04 14.71
C GLY A 97 13.71 11.48 14.33
N PRO A 98 14.70 12.32 14.09
CA PRO A 98 14.47 13.72 13.73
C PRO A 98 13.79 13.82 12.37
N GLY A 99 12.72 14.61 12.31
CA GLY A 99 11.94 14.83 11.08
C GLY A 99 10.96 13.73 10.74
N CYS A 100 10.85 12.67 11.56
CA CYS A 100 9.82 11.67 11.36
C CYS A 100 8.42 12.23 11.62
N THR A 101 7.54 12.05 10.66
CA THR A 101 6.17 12.58 10.71
C THR A 101 5.19 11.57 10.14
N LEU A 102 4.08 11.36 10.84
CA LEU A 102 2.94 10.65 10.28
C LEU A 102 2.11 11.65 9.46
N HIS A 103 1.94 11.34 8.18
CA HIS A 103 1.25 12.21 7.21
C HIS A 103 -0.19 11.77 6.92
N VAL A 104 -0.59 10.59 7.39
CA VAL A 104 -1.91 10.01 7.12
C VAL A 104 -2.61 9.69 8.43
N ALA A 105 -3.83 10.18 8.61
CA ALA A 105 -4.69 9.77 9.72
C ALA A 105 -5.05 8.28 9.55
N PRO A 106 -4.59 7.37 10.41
CA PRO A 106 -4.73 5.95 10.17
C PRO A 106 -6.18 5.49 10.34
N MET A 107 -6.75 4.92 9.29
CA MET A 107 -8.02 4.19 9.30
C MET A 107 -7.80 2.69 9.14
N ILE A 108 -6.84 2.32 8.31
CA ILE A 108 -6.46 0.92 8.04
C ILE A 108 -4.95 0.84 8.20
N LEU A 109 -4.51 -0.18 8.94
CA LEU A 109 -3.10 -0.54 9.08
C LEU A 109 -2.92 -1.97 8.58
N LEU A 110 -2.08 -2.13 7.57
CA LEU A 110 -1.71 -3.41 7.02
C LEU A 110 -0.26 -3.71 7.35
N ALA A 111 0.06 -4.99 7.55
CA ALA A 111 1.40 -5.46 7.86
C ALA A 111 1.78 -6.63 6.95
N ALA A 112 3.02 -6.63 6.47
CA ALA A 112 3.57 -7.71 5.65
C ALA A 112 5.05 -7.93 5.99
N THR A 113 5.49 -9.18 5.94
CA THR A 113 6.90 -9.55 6.11
C THR A 113 7.66 -9.58 4.80
N THR A 114 6.96 -9.76 3.69
CA THR A 114 7.54 -9.85 2.33
C THR A 114 6.59 -9.28 1.29
N GLY A 115 7.14 -8.86 0.16
CA GLY A 115 6.40 -8.46 -1.03
C GLY A 115 5.64 -7.13 -0.91
N PRO A 116 4.92 -6.76 -1.96
CA PRO A 116 4.02 -5.62 -1.97
C PRO A 116 2.68 -5.93 -1.27
N PHE A 117 2.00 -4.89 -0.86
CA PHE A 117 0.59 -4.97 -0.48
C PHE A 117 -0.28 -5.02 -1.74
N SER A 118 -1.25 -5.93 -1.75
CA SER A 118 -2.21 -6.07 -2.84
C SER A 118 -3.61 -5.79 -2.28
N LEU A 119 -4.23 -4.72 -2.76
CA LEU A 119 -5.52 -4.25 -2.29
C LEU A 119 -6.56 -4.47 -3.38
N ASP A 120 -7.61 -5.23 -3.08
CA ASP A 120 -8.74 -5.39 -4.00
C ASP A 120 -9.53 -4.07 -4.07
N LEU A 121 -9.74 -3.59 -5.29
CA LEU A 121 -10.48 -2.36 -5.51
C LEU A 121 -11.99 -2.65 -5.60
N PRO A 122 -12.83 -1.77 -5.05
CA PRO A 122 -14.27 -1.98 -5.06
C PRO A 122 -14.80 -1.92 -6.50
N PRO A 123 -15.60 -2.90 -6.92
CA PRO A 123 -16.21 -2.89 -8.25
C PRO A 123 -17.28 -1.79 -8.35
N GLY A 124 -17.43 -1.24 -9.54
CA GLY A 124 -18.49 -0.27 -9.84
C GLY A 124 -18.28 1.14 -9.29
N VAL A 125 -17.13 1.43 -8.68
CA VAL A 125 -16.76 2.78 -8.21
C VAL A 125 -15.95 3.45 -9.33
N PRO A 126 -16.40 4.61 -9.85
CA PRO A 126 -15.72 5.26 -10.99
C PRO A 126 -14.48 6.06 -10.61
N ALA A 127 -14.36 6.46 -9.34
CA ALA A 127 -13.22 7.18 -8.81
C ALA A 127 -13.04 6.90 -7.32
N LEU A 128 -11.80 6.87 -6.87
CA LEU A 128 -11.45 6.69 -5.46
C LEU A 128 -10.26 7.59 -5.12
N ALA A 129 -10.34 8.27 -3.99
CA ALA A 129 -9.22 9.06 -3.47
C ALA A 129 -8.99 8.75 -1.99
N PHE A 130 -7.72 8.61 -1.62
CA PHE A 130 -7.30 8.34 -0.26
C PHE A 130 -5.84 8.77 -0.06
N PHE A 131 -5.34 8.62 1.16
CA PHE A 131 -3.96 8.90 1.52
C PHE A 131 -3.29 7.61 1.99
N GLU A 132 -2.00 7.49 1.69
CA GLU A 132 -1.20 6.34 2.10
C GLU A 132 0.19 6.76 2.58
N GLN A 133 0.74 5.99 3.51
CA GLN A 133 2.11 6.12 3.98
C GLN A 133 2.64 4.75 4.37
N GLY A 134 3.84 4.44 3.92
CA GLY A 134 4.54 3.21 4.30
C GLY A 134 5.43 3.42 5.53
N ALA A 135 5.71 2.32 6.22
CA ALA A 135 6.80 2.25 7.18
C ALA A 135 7.51 0.91 7.07
N ALA A 136 8.78 0.88 7.39
CA ALA A 136 9.60 -0.32 7.37
C ALA A 136 10.41 -0.43 8.66
N LEU A 137 10.33 -1.58 9.31
CA LEU A 137 11.20 -1.94 10.41
C LEU A 137 12.45 -2.60 9.82
N SER A 138 13.60 -1.98 10.02
CA SER A 138 14.88 -2.47 9.54
C SER A 138 15.70 -3.02 10.71
N HIS A 139 16.18 -4.23 10.53
CA HIS A 139 17.12 -4.88 11.44
C HIS A 139 18.53 -4.83 10.83
N PHE A 140 19.46 -4.23 11.56
CA PHE A 140 20.87 -4.18 11.18
C PHE A 140 21.66 -5.10 12.11
N PRO A 141 22.49 -6.03 11.59
CA PRO A 141 23.17 -7.02 12.41
C PRO A 141 24.19 -6.44 13.39
N PHE A 142 24.57 -5.17 13.21
CA PHE A 142 25.58 -4.50 14.03
C PHE A 142 25.04 -3.34 14.86
N THR A 143 23.73 -3.11 14.85
CA THR A 143 23.06 -2.04 15.61
C THR A 143 21.88 -2.59 16.41
N THR A 144 21.72 -2.10 17.60
CA THR A 144 20.52 -2.27 18.41
C THR A 144 20.12 -0.89 18.92
N PRO A 145 18.86 -0.51 18.89
CA PRO A 145 17.65 -1.25 18.50
C PRO A 145 17.39 -1.27 16.98
N ASP A 146 16.40 -2.05 16.56
CA ASP A 146 15.81 -1.99 15.22
C ASP A 146 15.30 -0.58 14.92
N VAL A 147 15.35 -0.22 13.64
CA VAL A 147 15.02 1.14 13.18
C VAL A 147 13.71 1.11 12.41
N LEU A 148 12.74 1.89 12.85
CA LEU A 148 11.51 2.16 12.10
C LEU A 148 11.67 3.43 11.27
N THR A 149 11.50 3.29 9.96
CA THR A 149 11.53 4.41 9.01
C THR A 149 10.17 4.59 8.37
N PHE A 150 9.82 5.83 8.02
CA PHE A 150 8.57 6.14 7.32
C PHE A 150 8.88 6.65 5.91
N THR A 151 8.06 6.24 4.95
CA THR A 151 8.10 6.81 3.60
C THR A 151 7.52 8.23 3.60
N ASP A 152 7.60 8.90 2.46
CA ASP A 152 6.73 10.02 2.18
C ASP A 152 5.25 9.63 2.29
N GLY A 153 4.41 10.59 2.66
CA GLY A 153 2.97 10.44 2.57
C GLY A 153 2.50 10.75 1.15
N LEU A 154 1.59 9.95 0.62
CA LEU A 154 1.02 10.14 -0.72
C LEU A 154 -0.48 10.36 -0.69
N ALA A 155 -0.97 11.34 -1.46
CA ALA A 155 -2.35 11.42 -1.89
C ALA A 155 -2.50 10.57 -3.15
N VAL A 156 -3.43 9.63 -3.16
CA VAL A 156 -3.69 8.70 -4.25
C VAL A 156 -5.05 8.98 -4.85
N SER A 157 -5.11 9.07 -6.17
CA SER A 157 -6.36 9.18 -6.93
C SER A 157 -6.41 8.11 -8.00
N LEU A 158 -7.51 7.37 -8.03
CA LEU A 158 -7.85 6.36 -9.02
C LEU A 158 -9.00 6.88 -9.88
N GLN A 159 -8.87 6.78 -11.21
CA GLN A 159 -9.86 7.23 -12.19
C GLN A 159 -10.05 6.20 -13.30
#